data_ab7f70cdf8469a3b887f5378e82473a7
#
_entry.id   ab7f70cdf8469a3b887f5378e82473a7
#
_cell.length_a   1.000
_cell.length_b   1.000
_cell.length_c   1.000
_cell.angle_alpha   90.00
_cell.angle_beta   90.00
_cell.angle_gamma   90.00
#
_symmetry.space_group_name_H-M   'P 1'
#
loop_
_entity.id
_entity.type
_entity.pdbx_description
1 polymer ?
#
loop_
_entity_poly.entity_id
_entity_poly.type
_entity_poly.pdbx_seq_one_letter_code
_entity_poly.pdbx_strand_id
1 'polypeptide(L)'
;MIEQPTASTSTFISKLEQCWQQGNFVCVGLDSDYDRIPAKVKSRGFVEEALFVFNRDIIDATHDLVCAYKPNAAFYEAQGDVGIRVLIRTVRYMRETYPRIPVILDAKRADIGNTNLGYVQAAFDIIGVDAITIHPYLGKEALAPFLARKEKGIIVLAKTSNPGAGEFQDLLVGDSREPLYQVVARNVAHVWNTNGNCALVVGATYPAELEKVRAIVGDMPILIPGIGAQGGEVAATVSAGKDDRGWGMIINSSRSIIFASKENDFAQAARKATEQLRAEINRYR
;
A
#
# COMPACT_ATOMS: atom_id res chain seq x y z
N MET A 1 -15.59 13.42 38.62
CA MET A 1 -15.70 13.04 37.19
C MET A 1 -14.32 12.62 36.75
N ILE A 2 -14.11 11.35 36.50
CA ILE A 2 -12.84 10.82 36.00
C ILE A 2 -12.90 11.01 34.46
N GLU A 3 -12.11 11.95 33.95
CA GLU A 3 -11.94 12.08 32.51
C GLU A 3 -11.40 10.76 31.96
N GLN A 4 -12.20 10.07 31.14
CA GLN A 4 -11.71 8.96 30.35
C GLN A 4 -10.70 9.53 29.35
N PRO A 5 -9.50 8.94 29.22
CA PRO A 5 -8.53 9.36 28.22
C PRO A 5 -9.19 9.17 26.85
N THR A 6 -9.37 10.27 26.11
CA THR A 6 -9.76 10.25 24.71
C THR A 6 -8.75 9.38 23.99
N ALA A 7 -9.20 8.22 23.49
CA ALA A 7 -8.37 7.36 22.67
C ALA A 7 -7.85 8.20 21.50
N SER A 8 -6.57 8.52 21.50
CA SER A 8 -5.88 9.14 20.38
C SER A 8 -6.15 8.30 19.15
N THR A 9 -6.94 8.81 18.21
CA THR A 9 -7.23 8.11 16.97
C THR A 9 -5.92 7.92 16.22
N SER A 10 -5.42 6.69 16.20
CA SER A 10 -4.17 6.33 15.52
C SER A 10 -4.32 6.63 14.02
N THR A 11 -3.50 7.54 13.49
CA THR A 11 -3.49 7.91 12.07
C THR A 11 -2.76 6.84 11.24
N PHE A 12 -2.97 6.84 9.91
CA PHE A 12 -2.22 5.99 8.99
C PHE A 12 -0.71 6.13 9.19
N ILE A 13 -0.21 7.35 9.27
CA ILE A 13 1.22 7.64 9.44
C ILE A 13 1.73 7.09 10.78
N SER A 14 1.02 7.33 11.87
CA SER A 14 1.45 6.84 13.20
C SER A 14 1.49 5.31 13.27
N LYS A 15 0.58 4.60 12.58
CA LYS A 15 0.62 3.14 12.47
C LYS A 15 1.86 2.66 11.70
N LEU A 16 2.20 3.31 10.59
CA LEU A 16 3.41 2.99 9.83
C LEU A 16 4.66 3.18 10.68
N GLU A 17 4.79 4.30 11.37
CA GLU A 17 5.95 4.60 12.23
C GLU A 17 6.12 3.55 13.33
N GLN A 18 5.03 3.12 13.97
CA GLN A 18 5.07 2.04 14.95
C GLN A 18 5.59 0.72 14.36
N CYS A 19 5.22 0.38 13.12
CA CYS A 19 5.73 -0.80 12.43
C CYS A 19 7.21 -0.64 12.07
N TRP A 20 7.62 0.52 11.57
CA TRP A 20 9.02 0.80 11.21
C TRP A 20 9.96 0.77 12.41
N GLN A 21 9.51 1.22 13.59
CA GLN A 21 10.26 1.10 14.86
C GLN A 21 10.58 -0.36 15.19
N GLN A 22 9.72 -1.30 14.76
CA GLN A 22 9.94 -2.74 14.93
C GLN A 22 10.78 -3.37 13.81
N GLY A 23 11.28 -2.57 12.85
CA GLY A 23 12.00 -3.05 11.68
C GLY A 23 11.11 -3.70 10.64
N ASN A 24 9.83 -3.37 10.58
CA ASN A 24 8.86 -3.88 9.62
C ASN A 24 8.63 -2.86 8.50
N PHE A 25 9.04 -3.20 7.28
CA PHE A 25 8.92 -2.38 6.07
C PHE A 25 8.19 -3.10 4.94
N VAL A 26 7.95 -4.40 5.12
CA VAL A 26 7.23 -5.21 4.12
C VAL A 26 5.75 -4.87 4.14
N CYS A 27 5.20 -4.59 2.97
CA CYS A 27 3.77 -4.53 2.73
C CYS A 27 3.35 -5.77 1.93
N VAL A 28 2.50 -6.63 2.51
CA VAL A 28 2.00 -7.81 1.80
C VAL A 28 0.80 -7.42 0.94
N GLY A 29 0.95 -7.58 -0.37
CA GLY A 29 -0.16 -7.39 -1.30
C GLY A 29 -1.11 -8.59 -1.28
N LEU A 30 -2.38 -8.34 -0.97
CA LEU A 30 -3.44 -9.35 -0.99
C LEU A 30 -4.15 -9.35 -2.36
N ASP A 31 -3.39 -9.61 -3.42
CA ASP A 31 -3.85 -9.71 -4.81
C ASP A 31 -4.36 -11.13 -5.06
N SER A 32 -5.43 -11.51 -4.34
CA SER A 32 -5.90 -12.89 -4.17
C SER A 32 -6.69 -13.34 -5.39
N ASP A 33 -6.00 -14.02 -6.28
CA ASP A 33 -6.55 -14.64 -7.48
C ASP A 33 -7.13 -16.03 -7.13
N TYR A 34 -8.46 -16.19 -7.28
CA TYR A 34 -9.16 -17.41 -6.93
C TYR A 34 -8.59 -18.64 -7.63
N ASP A 35 -8.18 -18.52 -8.90
CA ASP A 35 -7.67 -19.66 -9.66
C ASP A 35 -6.34 -20.20 -9.11
N ARG A 36 -5.58 -19.36 -8.43
CA ARG A 36 -4.27 -19.67 -7.85
C ARG A 36 -4.31 -20.13 -6.39
N ILE A 37 -5.46 -20.01 -5.72
CA ILE A 37 -5.61 -20.46 -4.34
C ILE A 37 -5.47 -21.99 -4.25
N PRO A 38 -4.77 -22.52 -3.21
CA PRO A 38 -4.62 -23.97 -3.01
C PRO A 38 -5.94 -24.74 -3.02
N ALA A 39 -5.96 -25.91 -3.65
CA ALA A 39 -7.17 -26.71 -3.82
C ALA A 39 -7.86 -27.07 -2.49
N LYS A 40 -7.07 -27.31 -1.43
CA LYS A 40 -7.60 -27.57 -0.08
C LYS A 40 -8.35 -26.39 0.52
N VAL A 41 -7.95 -25.15 0.19
CA VAL A 41 -8.68 -23.96 0.63
C VAL A 41 -9.99 -23.84 -0.14
N LYS A 42 -9.96 -24.08 -1.46
CA LYS A 42 -11.16 -24.09 -2.32
C LYS A 42 -12.19 -25.12 -1.87
N SER A 43 -11.75 -26.28 -1.38
CA SER A 43 -12.67 -27.34 -0.92
C SER A 43 -13.40 -27.03 0.38
N ARG A 44 -13.06 -25.92 1.08
CA ARG A 44 -13.70 -25.52 2.34
C ARG A 44 -15.04 -24.80 2.17
N GLY A 45 -15.42 -24.42 0.93
CA GLY A 45 -16.69 -23.73 0.71
C GLY A 45 -16.77 -23.03 -0.65
N PHE A 46 -17.68 -22.08 -0.73
CA PHE A 46 -17.85 -21.22 -1.89
C PHE A 46 -16.69 -20.23 -2.06
N VAL A 47 -16.65 -19.55 -3.22
CA VAL A 47 -15.61 -18.56 -3.57
C VAL A 47 -15.35 -17.55 -2.44
N GLU A 48 -16.41 -17.05 -1.82
CA GLU A 48 -16.32 -16.08 -0.71
C GLU A 48 -15.49 -16.63 0.48
N GLU A 49 -15.82 -17.83 0.93
CA GLU A 49 -15.15 -18.44 2.08
C GLU A 49 -13.69 -18.81 1.73
N ALA A 50 -13.45 -19.34 0.54
CA ALA A 50 -12.10 -19.70 0.10
C ALA A 50 -11.17 -18.48 0.03
N LEU A 51 -11.62 -17.39 -0.58
CA LEU A 51 -10.85 -16.15 -0.67
C LEU A 51 -10.60 -15.54 0.72
N PHE A 52 -11.62 -15.51 1.57
CA PHE A 52 -11.46 -14.96 2.92
C PHE A 52 -10.51 -15.81 3.77
N VAL A 53 -10.65 -17.14 3.77
CA VAL A 53 -9.78 -18.05 4.52
C VAL A 53 -8.33 -17.93 4.04
N PHE A 54 -8.12 -17.86 2.72
CA PHE A 54 -6.80 -17.63 2.16
C PHE A 54 -6.17 -16.33 2.67
N ASN A 55 -6.90 -15.21 2.59
CA ASN A 55 -6.43 -13.92 3.09
C ASN A 55 -6.12 -13.98 4.59
N ARG A 56 -7.04 -14.52 5.38
CA ARG A 56 -6.90 -14.65 6.84
C ARG A 56 -5.66 -15.44 7.22
N ASP A 57 -5.47 -16.62 6.62
CA ASP A 57 -4.36 -17.51 6.96
C ASP A 57 -3.00 -16.87 6.60
N ILE A 58 -2.93 -16.08 5.50
CA ILE A 58 -1.75 -15.27 5.15
C ILE A 58 -1.52 -14.16 6.19
N ILE A 59 -2.56 -13.42 6.55
CA ILE A 59 -2.49 -12.34 7.55
C ILE A 59 -2.01 -12.89 8.88
N ASP A 60 -2.63 -13.97 9.38
CA ASP A 60 -2.27 -14.59 10.66
C ASP A 60 -0.83 -15.09 10.68
N ALA A 61 -0.32 -15.55 9.54
CA ALA A 61 1.06 -16.02 9.44
C ALA A 61 2.11 -14.91 9.35
N THR A 62 1.74 -13.68 8.97
CA THR A 62 2.70 -12.63 8.60
C THR A 62 2.55 -11.32 9.38
N HIS A 63 1.52 -11.17 10.24
CA HIS A 63 1.15 -9.91 10.88
C HIS A 63 2.28 -9.25 11.71
N ASP A 64 3.16 -10.03 12.30
CA ASP A 64 4.28 -9.57 13.13
C ASP A 64 5.50 -9.10 12.31
N LEU A 65 5.47 -9.26 10.99
CA LEU A 65 6.58 -9.03 10.06
C LEU A 65 6.35 -7.86 9.09
N VAL A 66 5.15 -7.27 9.08
CA VAL A 66 4.73 -6.33 8.05
C VAL A 66 4.49 -4.92 8.59
N CYS A 67 4.59 -3.90 7.72
CA CYS A 67 4.16 -2.54 8.01
C CYS A 67 2.74 -2.23 7.51
N ALA A 68 2.23 -3.01 6.56
CA ALA A 68 0.89 -2.85 6.00
C ALA A 68 0.43 -4.09 5.24
N TYR A 69 -0.87 -4.20 5.02
CA TYR A 69 -1.44 -5.06 3.98
C TYR A 69 -2.09 -4.21 2.88
N LYS A 70 -2.00 -4.69 1.65
CA LYS A 70 -2.50 -3.94 0.50
C LYS A 70 -3.34 -4.82 -0.44
N PRO A 71 -4.66 -4.98 -0.16
CA PRO A 71 -5.56 -5.55 -1.15
C PRO A 71 -5.64 -4.65 -2.39
N ASN A 72 -5.55 -5.27 -3.59
CA ASN A 72 -5.76 -4.57 -4.85
C ASN A 72 -7.22 -4.75 -5.27
N ALA A 73 -7.95 -3.65 -5.39
CA ALA A 73 -9.39 -3.62 -5.67
C ALA A 73 -9.78 -4.47 -6.89
N ALA A 74 -8.97 -4.47 -7.95
CA ALA A 74 -9.28 -5.17 -9.19
C ALA A 74 -9.48 -6.68 -9.02
N PHE A 75 -8.73 -7.34 -8.12
CA PHE A 75 -8.89 -8.78 -7.86
C PHE A 75 -10.20 -9.11 -7.17
N TYR A 76 -10.70 -8.21 -6.36
CA TYR A 76 -11.99 -8.35 -5.66
C TYR A 76 -13.15 -7.93 -6.57
N GLU A 77 -13.04 -6.83 -7.29
CA GLU A 77 -14.03 -6.36 -8.26
C GLU A 77 -14.28 -7.40 -9.36
N ALA A 78 -13.26 -8.11 -9.79
CA ALA A 78 -13.37 -9.21 -10.76
C ALA A 78 -14.25 -10.37 -10.30
N GLN A 79 -14.50 -10.50 -8.99
CA GLN A 79 -15.40 -11.51 -8.41
C GLN A 79 -16.81 -10.95 -8.12
N GLY A 80 -17.13 -9.76 -8.65
CA GLY A 80 -18.41 -9.10 -8.47
C GLY A 80 -18.72 -8.78 -7.00
N ASP A 81 -19.98 -8.94 -6.61
CA ASP A 81 -20.45 -8.66 -5.24
C ASP A 81 -19.81 -9.58 -4.19
N VAL A 82 -19.52 -10.82 -4.55
CA VAL A 82 -18.79 -11.78 -3.70
C VAL A 82 -17.42 -11.23 -3.32
N GLY A 83 -16.67 -10.71 -4.30
CA GLY A 83 -15.34 -10.16 -4.04
C GLY A 83 -15.39 -8.92 -3.16
N ILE A 84 -16.38 -8.05 -3.34
CA ILE A 84 -16.55 -6.86 -2.48
C ILE A 84 -16.86 -7.28 -1.04
N ARG A 85 -17.70 -8.30 -0.82
CA ARG A 85 -17.95 -8.85 0.53
C ARG A 85 -16.68 -9.43 1.15
N VAL A 86 -15.87 -10.16 0.38
CA VAL A 86 -14.57 -10.68 0.84
C VAL A 86 -13.64 -9.54 1.26
N LEU A 87 -13.53 -8.49 0.46
CA LEU A 87 -12.70 -7.32 0.77
C LEU A 87 -13.14 -6.69 2.09
N ILE A 88 -14.43 -6.40 2.25
CA ILE A 88 -14.98 -5.82 3.49
C ILE A 88 -14.73 -6.74 4.69
N ARG A 89 -14.98 -8.04 4.54
CA ARG A 89 -14.77 -9.04 5.60
C ARG A 89 -13.29 -9.15 5.99
N THR A 90 -12.39 -9.13 5.02
CA THR A 90 -10.93 -9.18 5.26
C THR A 90 -10.46 -7.93 6.00
N VAL A 91 -10.87 -6.73 5.57
CA VAL A 91 -10.50 -5.48 6.25
C VAL A 91 -11.08 -5.42 7.67
N ARG A 92 -12.32 -5.84 7.86
CA ARG A 92 -12.94 -5.94 9.20
C ARG A 92 -12.15 -6.87 10.11
N TYR A 93 -11.82 -8.08 9.64
CA TYR A 93 -11.01 -9.04 10.38
C TYR A 93 -9.68 -8.42 10.84
N MET A 94 -8.97 -7.72 9.94
CA MET A 94 -7.72 -7.06 10.30
C MET A 94 -7.89 -5.96 11.35
N ARG A 95 -8.93 -5.15 11.23
CA ARG A 95 -9.21 -4.06 12.18
C ARG A 95 -9.54 -4.56 13.57
N GLU A 96 -10.21 -5.70 13.66
CA GLU A 96 -10.61 -6.33 14.94
C GLU A 96 -9.46 -7.10 15.57
N THR A 97 -8.64 -7.79 14.77
CA THR A 97 -7.60 -8.69 15.26
C THR A 97 -6.23 -8.01 15.35
N TYR A 98 -5.87 -7.18 14.37
CA TYR A 98 -4.56 -6.54 14.23
C TYR A 98 -4.67 -5.02 14.01
N PRO A 99 -5.30 -4.25 14.91
CA PRO A 99 -5.68 -2.84 14.70
C PRO A 99 -4.49 -1.89 14.48
N ARG A 100 -3.27 -2.31 14.86
CA ARG A 100 -2.07 -1.49 14.70
C ARG A 100 -1.48 -1.55 13.29
N ILE A 101 -1.86 -2.55 12.48
CA ILE A 101 -1.33 -2.72 11.12
C ILE A 101 -2.27 -2.02 10.14
N PRO A 102 -1.82 -1.02 9.38
CA PRO A 102 -2.67 -0.32 8.44
C PRO A 102 -3.01 -1.18 7.20
N VAL A 103 -4.21 -0.93 6.66
CA VAL A 103 -4.67 -1.52 5.40
C VAL A 103 -4.74 -0.43 4.33
N ILE A 104 -4.09 -0.69 3.20
CA ILE A 104 -4.04 0.20 2.03
C ILE A 104 -4.93 -0.39 0.93
N LEU A 105 -5.96 0.30 0.49
CA LEU A 105 -6.72 -0.08 -0.70
C LEU A 105 -6.00 0.39 -1.96
N ASP A 106 -5.45 -0.55 -2.73
CA ASP A 106 -4.84 -0.23 -4.02
C ASP A 106 -5.92 -0.19 -5.11
N ALA A 107 -6.57 0.98 -5.26
CA ALA A 107 -7.71 1.17 -6.15
C ALA A 107 -7.45 2.19 -7.26
N LYS A 108 -6.42 3.03 -7.10
CA LYS A 108 -6.04 4.09 -8.06
C LYS A 108 -7.24 4.93 -8.50
N ARG A 109 -8.09 5.31 -7.51
CA ARG A 109 -9.28 6.14 -7.73
C ARG A 109 -8.87 7.60 -7.95
N ALA A 110 -9.67 8.33 -8.57
CA ALA A 110 -9.87 9.75 -8.56
C ALA A 110 -10.96 10.11 -9.59
N ASP A 111 -11.74 11.12 -9.29
CA ASP A 111 -12.74 11.73 -10.14
C ASP A 111 -12.86 13.20 -9.69
N ILE A 112 -13.97 13.85 -9.96
CA ILE A 112 -14.24 15.23 -9.55
C ILE A 112 -15.39 15.29 -8.54
N GLY A 113 -15.40 16.34 -7.70
CA GLY A 113 -16.53 16.77 -6.88
C GLY A 113 -17.21 15.64 -6.11
N ASN A 114 -18.51 15.51 -6.31
CA ASN A 114 -19.37 14.55 -5.59
C ASN A 114 -19.02 13.08 -5.84
N THR A 115 -18.46 12.74 -7.00
CA THR A 115 -18.02 11.37 -7.29
C THR A 115 -16.89 10.96 -6.34
N ASN A 116 -15.95 11.85 -6.05
CA ASN A 116 -14.91 11.58 -5.06
C ASN A 116 -15.45 11.42 -3.64
N LEU A 117 -16.53 12.11 -3.25
CA LEU A 117 -17.20 11.84 -1.97
C LEU A 117 -17.70 10.39 -1.89
N GLY A 118 -18.27 9.86 -2.98
CA GLY A 118 -18.68 8.46 -3.06
C GLY A 118 -17.50 7.50 -2.88
N TYR A 119 -16.36 7.74 -3.52
CA TYR A 119 -15.15 6.92 -3.36
C TYR A 119 -14.57 7.01 -1.93
N VAL A 120 -14.56 8.18 -1.33
CA VAL A 120 -14.13 8.41 0.05
C VAL A 120 -14.99 7.61 1.02
N GLN A 121 -16.34 7.71 0.89
CA GLN A 121 -17.27 6.95 1.70
C GLN A 121 -17.10 5.44 1.52
N ALA A 122 -17.01 4.96 0.29
CA ALA A 122 -16.81 3.55 0.00
C ALA A 122 -15.51 3.00 0.63
N ALA A 123 -14.38 3.68 0.45
CA ALA A 123 -13.09 3.23 0.94
C ALA A 123 -12.98 3.32 2.46
N PHE A 124 -13.30 4.47 3.04
CA PHE A 124 -12.99 4.74 4.44
C PHE A 124 -14.11 4.41 5.41
N ASP A 125 -15.37 4.55 4.98
CA ASP A 125 -16.51 4.38 5.89
C ASP A 125 -17.19 3.00 5.71
N ILE A 126 -17.22 2.46 4.48
CA ILE A 126 -17.84 1.15 4.19
C ILE A 126 -16.82 0.03 4.28
N ILE A 127 -15.75 0.08 3.47
CA ILE A 127 -14.67 -0.93 3.49
C ILE A 127 -13.85 -0.78 4.76
N GLY A 128 -13.57 0.46 5.17
CA GLY A 128 -12.92 0.78 6.42
C GLY A 128 -11.40 0.74 6.39
N VAL A 129 -10.77 0.98 5.23
CA VAL A 129 -9.30 0.99 5.10
C VAL A 129 -8.65 2.21 5.76
N ASP A 130 -7.33 2.13 6.01
CA ASP A 130 -6.55 3.22 6.56
C ASP A 130 -5.97 4.15 5.49
N ALA A 131 -5.77 3.65 4.27
CA ALA A 131 -5.24 4.44 3.15
C ALA A 131 -5.79 3.95 1.80
N ILE A 132 -5.70 4.80 0.79
CA ILE A 132 -6.09 4.49 -0.59
C ILE A 132 -5.07 5.03 -1.58
N THR A 133 -4.81 4.30 -2.67
CA THR A 133 -4.06 4.83 -3.81
C THR A 133 -4.98 5.62 -4.74
N ILE A 134 -4.50 6.80 -5.17
CA ILE A 134 -5.21 7.70 -6.08
C ILE A 134 -4.27 8.18 -7.19
N HIS A 135 -4.82 8.60 -8.34
CA HIS A 135 -4.03 9.24 -9.39
C HIS A 135 -4.14 10.78 -9.32
N PRO A 136 -3.10 11.53 -9.73
CA PRO A 136 -3.06 12.99 -9.59
C PRO A 136 -3.70 13.76 -10.76
N TYR A 137 -4.14 13.08 -11.82
CA TYR A 137 -4.39 13.69 -13.12
C TYR A 137 -5.43 14.82 -13.11
N LEU A 138 -6.41 14.77 -12.18
CA LEU A 138 -7.47 15.77 -12.05
C LEU A 138 -7.12 16.94 -11.10
N GLY A 139 -5.93 16.95 -10.52
CA GLY A 139 -5.43 18.04 -9.69
C GLY A 139 -5.96 18.10 -8.26
N LYS A 140 -5.43 19.07 -7.48
CA LYS A 140 -5.68 19.22 -6.04
C LYS A 140 -7.14 19.44 -5.68
N GLU A 141 -7.82 20.29 -6.43
CA GLU A 141 -9.21 20.66 -6.15
C GLU A 141 -10.11 19.43 -6.21
N ALA A 142 -9.99 18.63 -7.27
CA ALA A 142 -10.73 17.39 -7.42
C ALA A 142 -10.45 16.38 -6.29
N LEU A 143 -9.23 16.33 -5.78
CA LEU A 143 -8.78 15.43 -4.72
C LEU A 143 -9.10 15.93 -3.30
N ALA A 144 -9.65 17.13 -3.14
CA ALA A 144 -9.96 17.73 -1.85
C ALA A 144 -10.76 16.81 -0.90
N PRO A 145 -11.77 16.02 -1.36
CA PRO A 145 -12.50 15.10 -0.49
C PRO A 145 -11.62 14.03 0.16
N PHE A 146 -10.63 13.51 -0.56
CA PHE A 146 -9.64 12.57 -0.02
C PHE A 146 -8.71 13.28 0.97
N LEU A 147 -8.12 14.41 0.56
CA LEU A 147 -7.16 15.16 1.37
C LEU A 147 -7.75 15.66 2.70
N ALA A 148 -9.06 15.87 2.77
CA ALA A 148 -9.74 16.29 3.99
C ALA A 148 -9.79 15.20 5.08
N ARG A 149 -9.57 13.93 4.76
CA ARG A 149 -9.59 12.80 5.71
C ARG A 149 -8.22 12.68 6.40
N LYS A 150 -7.97 13.56 7.37
CA LYS A 150 -6.66 13.76 8.04
C LYS A 150 -6.07 12.51 8.67
N GLU A 151 -6.92 11.63 9.19
CA GLU A 151 -6.51 10.37 9.82
C GLU A 151 -6.15 9.27 8.82
N LYS A 152 -6.49 9.47 7.54
CA LYS A 152 -6.32 8.50 6.45
C LYS A 152 -5.10 8.81 5.58
N GLY A 153 -4.47 7.77 5.05
CA GLY A 153 -3.37 7.90 4.10
C GLY A 153 -3.87 8.13 2.67
N ILE A 154 -3.34 9.15 2.01
CA ILE A 154 -3.65 9.46 0.62
C ILE A 154 -2.40 9.22 -0.21
N ILE A 155 -2.36 8.09 -0.92
CA ILE A 155 -1.16 7.62 -1.63
C ILE A 155 -1.30 7.93 -3.12
N VAL A 156 -0.56 8.94 -3.57
CA VAL A 156 -0.69 9.48 -4.94
C VAL A 156 0.31 8.80 -5.89
N LEU A 157 -0.14 8.40 -7.08
CA LEU A 157 0.76 7.86 -8.11
C LEU A 157 1.70 8.94 -8.62
N ALA A 158 3.02 8.69 -8.57
CA ALA A 158 4.03 9.56 -9.15
C ALA A 158 4.80 8.84 -10.29
N LYS A 159 5.54 7.77 -9.97
CA LYS A 159 6.26 6.96 -10.97
C LYS A 159 5.88 5.50 -10.80
N THR A 160 5.19 4.94 -11.79
CA THR A 160 4.70 3.55 -11.76
C THR A 160 5.69 2.58 -12.41
N SER A 161 5.62 1.29 -12.06
CA SER A 161 6.62 0.28 -12.46
C SER A 161 6.36 -0.35 -13.84
N ASN A 162 5.24 -0.05 -14.49
CA ASN A 162 4.89 -0.63 -15.79
C ASN A 162 5.75 -0.06 -16.93
N PRO A 163 6.02 -0.84 -18.01
CA PRO A 163 6.88 -0.42 -19.12
C PRO A 163 6.43 0.87 -19.82
N GLY A 164 5.12 1.12 -19.91
CA GLY A 164 4.54 2.30 -20.53
C GLY A 164 4.53 3.56 -19.65
N ALA A 165 5.05 3.50 -18.43
CA ALA A 165 5.01 4.63 -17.49
C ALA A 165 5.68 5.90 -18.06
N GLY A 166 6.75 5.74 -18.84
CA GLY A 166 7.51 6.85 -19.41
C GLY A 166 6.74 7.67 -20.46
N GLU A 167 5.69 7.10 -21.06
CA GLU A 167 4.88 7.82 -22.08
C GLU A 167 4.33 9.16 -21.57
N PHE A 168 3.93 9.22 -20.30
CA PHE A 168 3.44 10.43 -19.66
C PHE A 168 4.36 10.91 -18.54
N GLN A 169 4.79 10.00 -17.68
CA GLN A 169 5.45 10.36 -16.41
C GLN A 169 6.86 10.95 -16.64
N ASP A 170 7.53 10.62 -17.74
CA ASP A 170 8.86 11.14 -18.09
C ASP A 170 8.81 12.36 -19.03
N LEU A 171 7.60 12.82 -19.43
CA LEU A 171 7.49 14.05 -20.20
C LEU A 171 8.08 15.23 -19.44
N LEU A 172 8.90 16.00 -20.13
CA LEU A 172 9.49 17.21 -19.60
C LEU A 172 8.48 18.36 -19.72
N VAL A 173 8.10 18.94 -18.57
CA VAL A 173 7.04 19.95 -18.49
C VAL A 173 7.54 21.26 -17.87
N GLY A 174 6.86 22.34 -18.18
CA GLY A 174 7.20 23.68 -17.69
C GLY A 174 8.51 24.24 -18.25
N ASP A 175 8.85 25.48 -17.86
CA ASP A 175 10.06 26.16 -18.30
C ASP A 175 11.34 25.49 -17.78
N SER A 176 11.26 24.87 -16.61
CA SER A 176 12.36 24.11 -16.00
C SER A 176 12.64 22.77 -16.69
N ARG A 177 11.78 22.33 -17.61
CA ARG A 177 11.85 21.02 -18.27
C ARG A 177 12.04 19.86 -17.29
N GLU A 178 11.27 19.88 -16.23
CA GLU A 178 11.29 18.84 -15.18
C GLU A 178 10.38 17.67 -15.59
N PRO A 179 10.78 16.40 -15.33
CA PRO A 179 9.90 15.26 -15.57
C PRO A 179 8.58 15.35 -14.81
N LEU A 180 7.46 15.02 -15.46
CA LEU A 180 6.12 15.16 -14.89
C LEU A 180 5.99 14.45 -13.53
N TYR A 181 6.60 13.26 -13.34
CA TYR A 181 6.55 12.55 -12.07
C TYR A 181 7.18 13.35 -10.91
N GLN A 182 8.21 14.15 -11.17
CA GLN A 182 8.84 15.02 -10.16
C GLN A 182 7.95 16.22 -9.82
N VAL A 183 7.29 16.80 -10.81
CA VAL A 183 6.30 17.87 -10.61
C VAL A 183 5.15 17.35 -9.75
N VAL A 184 4.65 16.13 -10.00
CA VAL A 184 3.64 15.48 -9.16
C VAL A 184 4.17 15.31 -7.74
N ALA A 185 5.38 14.76 -7.56
CA ALA A 185 5.98 14.54 -6.24
C ALA A 185 6.09 15.85 -5.45
N ARG A 186 6.58 16.92 -6.07
CA ARG A 186 6.71 18.26 -5.47
C ARG A 186 5.35 18.84 -5.08
N ASN A 187 4.35 18.76 -5.96
CA ASN A 187 3.02 19.25 -5.66
C ASN A 187 2.39 18.50 -4.48
N VAL A 188 2.51 17.18 -4.47
CA VAL A 188 2.00 16.38 -3.35
C VAL A 188 2.69 16.75 -2.05
N ALA A 189 4.03 16.81 -2.02
CA ALA A 189 4.78 17.05 -0.80
C ALA A 189 4.56 18.48 -0.23
N HIS A 190 4.60 19.49 -1.10
CA HIS A 190 4.69 20.89 -0.63
C HIS A 190 3.38 21.68 -0.76
N VAL A 191 2.41 21.19 -1.59
CA VAL A 191 1.15 21.91 -1.81
C VAL A 191 -0.06 21.15 -1.28
N TRP A 192 -0.08 19.80 -1.42
CA TRP A 192 -1.25 18.98 -1.07
C TRP A 192 -1.18 18.41 0.34
N ASN A 193 0.02 18.10 0.83
CA ASN A 193 0.26 17.44 2.12
C ASN A 193 0.12 18.37 3.34
N THR A 194 -0.90 19.21 3.36
CA THR A 194 -1.13 20.18 4.45
C THR A 194 -1.49 19.51 5.77
N ASN A 195 -1.99 18.27 5.72
CA ASN A 195 -2.36 17.49 6.89
C ASN A 195 -1.30 16.46 7.30
N GLY A 196 -0.16 16.35 6.58
CA GLY A 196 0.86 15.36 6.86
C GLY A 196 0.42 13.91 6.60
N ASN A 197 -0.60 13.70 5.75
CA ASN A 197 -1.23 12.40 5.51
C ASN A 197 -1.05 11.87 4.09
N CYS A 198 -0.28 12.55 3.24
CA CYS A 198 0.03 12.11 1.90
C CYS A 198 1.20 11.13 1.87
N ALA A 199 1.23 10.31 0.84
CA ALA A 199 2.32 9.44 0.44
C ALA A 199 2.39 9.36 -1.08
N LEU A 200 3.45 8.77 -1.65
CA LEU A 200 3.57 8.55 -3.09
C LEU A 200 3.67 7.06 -3.45
N VAL A 201 3.35 6.73 -4.69
CA VAL A 201 3.74 5.46 -5.32
C VAL A 201 4.92 5.70 -6.23
N VAL A 202 6.04 4.98 -5.99
CA VAL A 202 7.20 4.94 -6.88
C VAL A 202 7.65 3.49 -7.05
N GLY A 203 7.71 3.00 -8.30
CA GLY A 203 8.07 1.61 -8.60
C GLY A 203 9.52 1.27 -8.28
N ALA A 204 9.76 0.08 -7.76
CA ALA A 204 11.10 -0.44 -7.43
C ALA A 204 12.03 -0.59 -8.65
N THR A 205 11.47 -0.71 -9.86
CA THR A 205 12.21 -0.86 -11.12
C THR A 205 13.00 0.39 -11.53
N TYR A 206 12.82 1.50 -10.82
CA TYR A 206 13.41 2.80 -11.12
C TYR A 206 14.14 3.40 -9.90
N PRO A 207 15.28 2.81 -9.43
CA PRO A 207 15.97 3.30 -8.23
C PRO A 207 16.47 4.75 -8.35
N ALA A 208 16.94 5.17 -9.53
CA ALA A 208 17.41 6.54 -9.75
C ALA A 208 16.26 7.57 -9.67
N GLU A 209 15.07 7.23 -10.16
CA GLU A 209 13.88 8.06 -10.04
C GLU A 209 13.36 8.07 -8.61
N LEU A 210 13.45 6.93 -7.90
CA LEU A 210 13.09 6.83 -6.49
C LEU A 210 13.97 7.73 -5.62
N GLU A 211 15.27 7.76 -5.86
CA GLU A 211 16.22 8.65 -5.18
C GLU A 211 15.88 10.13 -5.38
N LYS A 212 15.58 10.52 -6.64
CA LYS A 212 15.13 11.89 -6.95
C LYS A 212 13.83 12.25 -6.25
N VAL A 213 12.86 11.33 -6.24
CA VAL A 213 11.60 11.55 -5.51
C VAL A 213 11.87 11.66 -4.02
N ARG A 214 12.68 10.79 -3.41
CA ARG A 214 13.06 10.87 -1.99
C ARG A 214 13.68 12.23 -1.65
N ALA A 215 14.57 12.74 -2.48
CA ALA A 215 15.18 14.06 -2.28
C ALA A 215 14.14 15.20 -2.32
N ILE A 216 13.07 15.07 -3.12
CA ILE A 216 11.98 16.04 -3.20
C ILE A 216 11.07 15.99 -1.97
N VAL A 217 10.73 14.78 -1.48
CA VAL A 217 9.63 14.59 -0.51
C VAL A 217 10.10 14.48 0.94
N GLY A 218 11.42 14.44 1.18
CA GLY A 218 11.97 14.31 2.54
C GLY A 218 11.57 12.99 3.21
N ASP A 219 10.88 13.06 4.33
CA ASP A 219 10.47 11.92 5.16
C ASP A 219 9.06 11.37 4.82
N MET A 220 8.37 11.96 3.83
CA MET A 220 7.05 11.49 3.41
C MET A 220 7.08 10.03 2.97
N PRO A 221 6.11 9.19 3.37
CA PRO A 221 6.09 7.77 3.00
C PRO A 221 6.02 7.54 1.48
N ILE A 222 6.74 6.52 1.01
CA ILE A 222 6.68 6.06 -0.38
C ILE A 222 6.27 4.58 -0.40
N LEU A 223 5.16 4.28 -1.07
CA LEU A 223 4.76 2.92 -1.42
C LEU A 223 5.57 2.49 -2.65
N ILE A 224 6.35 1.43 -2.49
CA ILE A 224 7.31 0.96 -3.49
C ILE A 224 6.89 -0.45 -3.95
N PRO A 225 6.05 -0.56 -5.00
CA PRO A 225 5.67 -1.84 -5.57
C PRO A 225 6.74 -2.37 -6.54
N GLY A 226 6.72 -3.69 -6.75
CA GLY A 226 7.51 -4.34 -7.80
C GLY A 226 8.80 -4.98 -7.31
N ILE A 227 9.01 -5.13 -6.01
CA ILE A 227 10.13 -5.91 -5.47
C ILE A 227 9.84 -7.40 -5.64
N GLY A 228 10.72 -8.08 -6.38
CA GLY A 228 10.82 -9.52 -6.50
C GLY A 228 11.80 -10.12 -5.48
N ALA A 229 12.10 -11.42 -5.64
CA ALA A 229 12.97 -12.16 -4.72
C ALA A 229 14.47 -12.03 -5.02
N GLN A 230 14.92 -11.00 -5.75
CA GLN A 230 16.32 -10.86 -6.17
C GLN A 230 17.07 -9.79 -5.36
N GLY A 231 18.07 -10.21 -4.61
CA GLY A 231 18.79 -9.42 -3.59
C GLY A 231 19.36 -8.08 -4.06
N GLY A 232 19.88 -7.98 -5.26
CA GLY A 232 20.42 -6.72 -5.79
C GLY A 232 19.38 -5.64 -6.00
N GLU A 233 18.14 -6.04 -6.33
CA GLU A 233 16.99 -5.15 -6.49
C GLU A 233 16.54 -4.54 -5.15
N VAL A 234 16.54 -5.34 -4.08
CA VAL A 234 16.19 -4.88 -2.71
C VAL A 234 17.20 -3.86 -2.22
N ALA A 235 18.51 -4.12 -2.38
CA ALA A 235 19.59 -3.22 -1.95
C ALA A 235 19.47 -1.84 -2.60
N ALA A 236 19.35 -1.79 -3.93
CA ALA A 236 19.21 -0.54 -4.67
C ALA A 236 17.94 0.23 -4.26
N THR A 237 16.81 -0.48 -4.12
CA THR A 237 15.54 0.13 -3.73
C THR A 237 15.58 0.72 -2.32
N VAL A 238 16.13 -0.03 -1.34
CA VAL A 238 16.23 0.44 0.04
C VAL A 238 17.18 1.65 0.14
N SER A 239 18.33 1.60 -0.54
CA SER A 239 19.29 2.71 -0.54
C SER A 239 18.68 3.99 -1.12
N ALA A 240 17.89 3.89 -2.20
CA ALA A 240 17.25 5.02 -2.85
C ALA A 240 15.97 5.50 -2.14
N GLY A 241 15.25 4.60 -1.46
CA GLY A 241 13.92 4.85 -0.92
C GLY A 241 13.87 5.29 0.53
N LYS A 242 14.91 5.01 1.34
CA LYS A 242 14.93 5.37 2.76
C LYS A 242 15.14 6.86 2.97
N ASP A 243 14.53 7.40 4.03
CA ASP A 243 14.82 8.72 4.56
C ASP A 243 16.09 8.71 5.45
N ASP A 244 16.48 9.87 5.98
CA ASP A 244 17.66 10.01 6.84
C ASP A 244 17.60 9.20 8.14
N ARG A 245 16.39 8.76 8.54
CA ARG A 245 16.16 7.88 9.72
C ARG A 245 16.26 6.39 9.34
N GLY A 246 16.42 6.06 8.06
CA GLY A 246 16.30 4.70 7.53
C GLY A 246 14.84 4.22 7.43
N TRP A 247 13.86 5.13 7.38
CA TRP A 247 12.41 4.88 7.33
C TRP A 247 11.79 5.36 6.03
N GLY A 248 10.48 5.64 6.06
CA GLY A 248 9.75 6.25 4.95
C GLY A 248 9.38 5.31 3.81
N MET A 249 9.63 4.00 3.94
CA MET A 249 9.38 3.00 2.90
C MET A 249 8.23 2.06 3.26
N ILE A 250 7.36 1.80 2.28
CA ILE A 250 6.32 0.76 2.31
C ILE A 250 6.63 -0.17 1.13
N ILE A 251 7.45 -1.20 1.36
CA ILE A 251 7.98 -2.07 0.30
C ILE A 251 6.98 -3.18 0.01
N ASN A 252 6.27 -3.07 -1.12
CA ASN A 252 5.20 -3.99 -1.46
C ASN A 252 5.68 -5.18 -2.28
N SER A 253 5.37 -6.38 -1.77
CA SER A 253 5.50 -7.64 -2.47
C SER A 253 4.18 -8.43 -2.37
N SER A 254 3.69 -8.96 -3.48
CA SER A 254 2.41 -9.67 -3.55
C SER A 254 2.62 -11.15 -3.89
N ARG A 255 2.67 -11.46 -5.18
CA ARG A 255 2.67 -12.84 -5.69
C ARG A 255 3.80 -13.72 -5.15
N SER A 256 4.98 -13.17 -4.93
CA SER A 256 6.15 -13.87 -4.37
C SER A 256 5.96 -14.27 -2.90
N ILE A 257 5.02 -13.63 -2.20
CA ILE A 257 4.66 -13.95 -0.82
C ILE A 257 3.41 -14.83 -0.78
N ILE A 258 2.26 -14.32 -1.26
CA ILE A 258 0.99 -15.02 -1.06
C ILE A 258 0.83 -16.31 -1.87
N PHE A 259 1.63 -16.47 -2.93
CA PHE A 259 1.69 -17.69 -3.75
C PHE A 259 3.08 -18.34 -3.72
N ALA A 260 3.82 -18.21 -2.60
CA ALA A 260 5.11 -18.85 -2.40
C ALA A 260 5.02 -20.39 -2.38
N SER A 261 3.86 -20.92 -2.02
CA SER A 261 3.50 -22.34 -2.17
C SER A 261 2.08 -22.48 -2.74
N LYS A 262 1.85 -23.54 -3.49
CA LYS A 262 0.52 -23.96 -3.98
C LYS A 262 -0.12 -25.05 -3.12
N GLU A 263 0.63 -25.50 -2.10
CA GLU A 263 0.27 -26.61 -1.23
C GLU A 263 -0.40 -26.14 0.06
N ASN A 264 -0.61 -27.07 0.98
CA ASN A 264 -1.27 -26.81 2.26
C ASN A 264 -0.47 -25.93 3.22
N ASP A 265 0.81 -25.77 2.98
CA ASP A 265 1.75 -24.96 3.73
C ASP A 265 1.86 -23.50 3.23
N PHE A 266 0.93 -23.06 2.39
CA PHE A 266 0.96 -21.75 1.74
C PHE A 266 1.16 -20.59 2.73
N ALA A 267 0.53 -20.64 3.89
CA ALA A 267 0.64 -19.61 4.92
C ALA A 267 2.04 -19.59 5.55
N GLN A 268 2.61 -20.77 5.84
CA GLN A 268 3.98 -20.90 6.34
C GLN A 268 5.02 -20.48 5.29
N ALA A 269 4.78 -20.82 4.03
CA ALA A 269 5.62 -20.39 2.92
C ALA A 269 5.57 -18.86 2.73
N ALA A 270 4.39 -18.25 2.88
CA ALA A 270 4.22 -16.80 2.88
C ALA A 270 4.98 -16.14 4.04
N ARG A 271 4.90 -16.71 5.25
CA ARG A 271 5.69 -16.25 6.40
C ARG A 271 7.17 -16.27 6.09
N LYS A 272 7.70 -17.40 5.62
CA LYS A 272 9.12 -17.56 5.30
C LYS A 272 9.59 -16.54 4.25
N ALA A 273 8.79 -16.33 3.20
CA ALA A 273 9.09 -15.34 2.16
C ALA A 273 9.10 -13.91 2.72
N THR A 274 8.17 -13.59 3.64
CA THR A 274 8.09 -12.29 4.32
C THR A 274 9.29 -12.07 5.25
N GLU A 275 9.68 -13.08 6.02
CA GLU A 275 10.87 -13.05 6.90
C GLU A 275 12.15 -12.80 6.10
N GLN A 276 12.32 -13.47 4.97
CA GLN A 276 13.48 -13.29 4.09
C GLN A 276 13.54 -11.86 3.53
N LEU A 277 12.43 -11.35 2.99
CA LEU A 277 12.38 -9.99 2.47
C LEU A 277 12.61 -8.95 3.58
N ARG A 278 11.99 -9.12 4.76
CA ARG A 278 12.19 -8.26 5.92
C ARG A 278 13.66 -8.22 6.36
N ALA A 279 14.30 -9.38 6.45
CA ALA A 279 15.72 -9.49 6.84
C ALA A 279 16.62 -8.79 5.81
N GLU A 280 16.32 -8.95 4.52
CA GLU A 280 17.07 -8.32 3.45
C GLU A 280 16.93 -6.81 3.45
N ILE A 281 15.71 -6.27 3.59
CA ILE A 281 15.47 -4.83 3.73
C ILE A 281 16.27 -4.27 4.91
N ASN A 282 16.22 -4.92 6.07
CA ASN A 282 16.92 -4.46 7.28
C ASN A 282 18.44 -4.51 7.18
N ARG A 283 19.01 -5.24 6.23
CA ARG A 283 20.46 -5.25 5.96
C ARG A 283 20.96 -3.95 5.29
N TYR A 284 20.09 -3.29 4.51
CA TYR A 284 20.47 -2.14 3.66
C TYR A 284 19.91 -0.80 4.13
N ARG A 285 19.06 -0.77 5.12
CA ARG A 285 18.48 0.47 5.67
C ARG A 285 19.39 1.19 6.69
#